data_0fc58dfcc0a35078f230d54ffab8aab0
#
_entry.id   0fc58dfcc0a35078f230d54ffab8aab0
#
_cell.length_a   1.000
_cell.length_b   1.000
_cell.length_c   1.000
_cell.angle_alpha   90.00
_cell.angle_beta   90.00
_cell.angle_gamma   90.00
#
_symmetry.space_group_name_H-M   'P 1'
#
loop_
_entity.id
_entity.type
_entity.pdbx_description
1 polymer ?
#
loop_
_entity_poly.entity_id
_entity_poly.type
_entity_poly.pdbx_seq_one_letter_code
_entity_poly.pdbx_strand_id
1 'polypeptide(L)'
;FRYSQSVRDAIRYIHDNYNRDISLNEVARYIYRSPEYLSRLFKSETGEKFSSYLMSYRLNKARDMLINTDMKIYEIAYAVGYTTPSYFSKMYRDFMGVGPEVTRSQRNTRSMEGYMSK
;
A
#
# COMPACT_ATOMS: atom_id res chain seq x y z
N PHE A 1 -3.13 -17.15 13.04
CA PHE A 1 -4.16 -16.18 13.48
C PHE A 1 -5.22 -16.00 12.41
N ARG A 2 -6.48 -15.99 12.82
CA ARG A 2 -7.60 -15.83 11.89
C ARG A 2 -8.36 -14.55 12.20
N TYR A 3 -8.49 -13.71 11.18
CA TYR A 3 -9.32 -12.52 11.29
C TYR A 3 -10.81 -12.90 11.24
N SER A 4 -11.64 -12.07 11.87
CA SER A 4 -13.09 -12.18 11.75
C SER A 4 -13.53 -11.97 10.31
N GLN A 5 -14.75 -12.40 9.99
CA GLN A 5 -15.29 -12.22 8.64
C GLN A 5 -15.34 -10.75 8.24
N SER A 6 -15.72 -9.86 9.17
CA SER A 6 -15.77 -8.43 8.90
C SER A 6 -14.40 -7.88 8.51
N VAL A 7 -13.34 -8.26 9.22
CA VAL A 7 -11.99 -7.80 8.92
C VAL A 7 -11.49 -8.42 7.61
N ARG A 8 -11.75 -9.70 7.38
CA ARG A 8 -11.38 -10.33 6.11
C ARG A 8 -12.03 -9.63 4.91
N ASP A 9 -13.31 -9.32 5.02
CA ASP A 9 -14.03 -8.62 3.94
C ASP A 9 -13.48 -7.21 3.73
N ALA A 10 -13.16 -6.51 4.82
CA ALA A 10 -12.56 -5.18 4.73
C ALA A 10 -11.19 -5.23 4.04
N ILE A 11 -10.36 -6.20 4.40
CA ILE A 11 -9.04 -6.37 3.79
C ILE A 11 -9.18 -6.67 2.29
N ARG A 12 -10.11 -7.55 1.93
CA ARG A 12 -10.37 -7.85 0.52
C ARG A 12 -10.80 -6.60 -0.24
N TYR A 13 -11.68 -5.80 0.38
CA TYR A 13 -12.12 -4.55 -0.24
C TYR A 13 -10.95 -3.60 -0.47
N ILE A 14 -10.05 -3.49 0.51
CA ILE A 14 -8.84 -2.67 0.36
C ILE A 14 -8.00 -3.18 -0.81
N HIS A 15 -7.75 -4.48 -0.88
CA HIS A 15 -6.92 -5.06 -1.92
C HIS A 15 -7.51 -4.87 -3.31
N ASP A 16 -8.83 -4.88 -3.42
CA ASP A 16 -9.50 -4.71 -4.72
C ASP A 16 -9.65 -3.25 -5.12
N ASN A 17 -9.53 -2.31 -4.19
CA ASN A 17 -9.87 -0.90 -4.44
C ASN A 17 -8.78 0.10 -3.98
N TYR A 18 -7.60 -0.37 -3.62
CA TYR A 18 -6.55 0.50 -3.06
C TYR A 18 -6.12 1.62 -4.03
N ASN A 19 -6.31 1.40 -5.33
CA ASN A 19 -5.87 2.31 -6.38
C ASN A 19 -6.82 3.50 -6.59
N ARG A 20 -7.88 3.61 -5.80
CA ARG A 20 -8.77 4.75 -5.81
C ARG A 20 -8.97 5.28 -4.42
N ASP A 21 -9.65 6.41 -4.29
CA ASP A 21 -9.90 7.04 -3.00
C ASP A 21 -11.03 6.30 -2.28
N ILE A 22 -10.64 5.45 -1.32
CA ILE A 22 -11.60 4.73 -0.47
C ILE A 22 -11.49 5.27 0.96
N SER A 23 -12.62 5.21 1.68
CA SER A 23 -12.70 5.68 3.05
C SER A 23 -13.15 4.56 3.98
N LEU A 24 -12.88 4.76 5.28
CA LEU A 24 -13.40 3.84 6.30
C LEU A 24 -14.93 3.71 6.23
N ASN A 25 -15.61 4.85 6.00
CA ASN A 25 -17.07 4.85 5.90
C ASN A 25 -17.55 4.01 4.72
N GLU A 26 -16.87 4.10 3.58
CA GLU A 26 -17.23 3.31 2.41
C GLU A 26 -17.07 1.81 2.68
N VAL A 27 -15.96 1.42 3.29
CA VAL A 27 -15.70 0.00 3.57
C VAL A 27 -16.69 -0.54 4.61
N ALA A 28 -16.96 0.27 5.64
CA ALA A 28 -17.93 -0.11 6.67
C ALA A 28 -19.31 -0.35 6.06
N ARG A 29 -19.73 0.51 5.14
CA ARG A 29 -21.02 0.36 4.45
C ARG A 29 -21.03 -0.93 3.62
N TYR A 30 -19.94 -1.24 2.95
CA TYR A 30 -19.83 -2.43 2.13
C TYR A 30 -20.01 -3.72 2.96
N ILE A 31 -19.45 -3.74 4.17
CA ILE A 31 -19.55 -4.92 5.05
C ILE A 31 -20.75 -4.86 6.00
N TYR A 32 -21.63 -3.86 5.84
CA TYR A 32 -22.84 -3.69 6.66
C TYR A 32 -22.54 -3.52 8.15
N ARG A 33 -21.51 -2.73 8.47
CA ARG A 33 -21.14 -2.41 9.85
C ARG A 33 -20.96 -0.91 9.99
N SER A 34 -21.00 -0.42 11.24
CA SER A 34 -20.73 0.99 11.48
C SER A 34 -19.22 1.29 11.33
N PRO A 35 -18.88 2.53 10.95
CA PRO A 35 -17.47 2.90 10.88
C PRO A 35 -16.73 2.73 12.21
N GLU A 36 -17.40 3.06 13.32
CA GLU A 36 -16.82 2.94 14.66
C GLU A 36 -16.50 1.48 14.99
N TYR A 37 -17.43 0.58 14.66
CA TYR A 37 -17.23 -0.84 14.87
C TYR A 37 -16.05 -1.35 14.03
N LEU A 38 -16.03 -1.02 12.75
CA LEU A 38 -14.96 -1.47 11.86
C LEU A 38 -13.60 -0.91 12.30
N SER A 39 -13.56 0.37 12.66
CA SER A 39 -12.31 1.01 13.10
C SER A 39 -11.71 0.29 14.30
N ARG A 40 -12.54 0.02 15.30
CA ARG A 40 -12.10 -0.65 16.52
C ARG A 40 -11.67 -2.09 16.26
N LEU A 41 -12.49 -2.82 15.53
CA LEU A 41 -12.22 -4.23 15.25
C LEU A 41 -10.98 -4.39 14.36
N PHE A 42 -10.86 -3.54 13.35
CA PHE A 42 -9.74 -3.59 12.42
C PHE A 42 -8.41 -3.41 13.15
N LYS A 43 -8.34 -2.37 14.00
CA LYS A 43 -7.13 -2.12 14.77
C LYS A 43 -6.85 -3.24 15.77
N SER A 44 -7.90 -3.74 16.42
CA SER A 44 -7.76 -4.82 17.41
C SER A 44 -7.18 -6.08 16.77
N GLU A 45 -7.63 -6.44 15.58
CA GLU A 45 -7.23 -7.69 14.94
C GLU A 45 -5.95 -7.56 14.10
N THR A 46 -5.78 -6.46 13.37
CA THR A 46 -4.60 -6.28 12.51
C THR A 46 -3.45 -5.57 13.20
N GLY A 47 -3.70 -4.89 14.32
CA GLY A 47 -2.70 -4.08 14.99
C GLY A 47 -2.51 -2.70 14.39
N GLU A 48 -3.19 -2.36 13.29
CA GLU A 48 -3.05 -1.10 12.59
C GLU A 48 -4.39 -0.43 12.38
N LYS A 49 -4.38 0.91 12.38
CA LYS A 49 -5.55 1.67 11.93
C LYS A 49 -5.80 1.40 10.46
N PHE A 50 -7.07 1.52 10.04
CA PHE A 50 -7.45 1.34 8.64
C PHE A 50 -6.60 2.21 7.70
N SER A 51 -6.42 3.51 8.04
CA SER A 51 -5.66 4.43 7.19
C SER A 51 -4.19 4.02 7.07
N SER A 52 -3.60 3.53 8.15
CA SER A 52 -2.20 3.07 8.13
C SER A 52 -2.06 1.81 7.30
N TYR A 53 -3.00 0.89 7.41
CA TYR A 53 -3.00 -0.33 6.62
C TYR A 53 -3.12 -0.03 5.13
N LEU A 54 -4.06 0.86 4.75
CA LEU A 54 -4.22 1.26 3.36
C LEU A 54 -2.95 1.91 2.82
N MET A 55 -2.35 2.81 3.60
CA MET A 55 -1.11 3.47 3.20
C MET A 55 0.01 2.46 2.96
N SER A 56 0.23 1.55 3.91
CA SER A 56 1.31 0.57 3.78
C SER A 56 1.06 -0.36 2.60
N TYR A 57 -0.19 -0.73 2.35
CA TYR A 57 -0.53 -1.58 1.20
C TYR A 57 -0.20 -0.87 -0.11
N ARG A 58 -0.59 0.40 -0.24
CA ARG A 58 -0.28 1.21 -1.43
C ARG A 58 1.22 1.32 -1.67
N LEU A 59 1.97 1.63 -0.61
CA LEU A 59 3.41 1.83 -0.74
C LEU A 59 4.16 0.53 -1.03
N ASN A 60 3.71 -0.58 -0.49
CA ASN A 60 4.28 -1.89 -0.82
C ASN A 60 3.99 -2.27 -2.28
N LYS A 61 2.80 -1.96 -2.79
CA LYS A 61 2.49 -2.14 -4.21
C LYS A 61 3.37 -1.26 -5.10
N ALA A 62 3.59 -0.01 -4.66
CA ALA A 62 4.49 0.89 -5.39
C ALA A 62 5.91 0.33 -5.45
N ARG A 63 6.40 -0.22 -4.35
CA ARG A 63 7.71 -0.84 -4.31
C ARG A 63 7.81 -1.98 -5.33
N ASP A 64 6.79 -2.83 -5.39
CA ASP A 64 6.76 -3.92 -6.37
C ASP A 64 6.84 -3.38 -7.80
N MET A 65 6.11 -2.31 -8.10
CA MET A 65 6.13 -1.70 -9.42
C MET A 65 7.47 -1.05 -9.74
N LEU A 66 8.10 -0.41 -8.75
CA LEU A 66 9.43 0.19 -8.93
C LEU A 66 10.48 -0.87 -9.28
N ILE A 67 10.37 -2.05 -8.69
CA ILE A 67 11.33 -3.13 -8.88
C ILE A 67 11.03 -3.90 -10.15
N ASN A 68 9.76 -4.15 -10.46
CA ASN A 68 9.36 -5.11 -11.49
C ASN A 68 8.90 -4.48 -12.80
N THR A 69 8.81 -3.15 -12.89
CA THR A 69 8.36 -2.47 -14.11
C THR A 69 9.27 -1.31 -14.47
N ASP A 70 9.09 -0.79 -15.67
CA ASP A 70 9.76 0.44 -16.11
C ASP A 70 8.83 1.64 -16.07
N MET A 71 7.69 1.55 -15.38
CA MET A 71 6.77 2.66 -15.21
C MET A 71 7.48 3.84 -14.59
N LYS A 72 7.12 5.04 -15.03
CA LYS A 72 7.65 6.27 -14.44
C LYS A 72 7.14 6.43 -13.02
N ILE A 73 7.93 7.07 -12.17
CA ILE A 73 7.58 7.20 -10.75
C ILE A 73 6.23 7.90 -10.57
N TYR A 74 5.95 8.96 -11.37
CA TYR A 74 4.66 9.62 -11.25
C TYR A 74 3.50 8.71 -11.70
N GLU A 75 3.74 7.84 -12.67
CA GLU A 75 2.73 6.87 -13.09
C GLU A 75 2.43 5.87 -11.98
N ILE A 76 3.46 5.42 -11.29
CA ILE A 76 3.30 4.52 -10.14
C ILE A 76 2.51 5.19 -9.03
N ALA A 77 2.81 6.48 -8.75
CA ALA A 77 2.08 7.24 -7.74
C ALA A 77 0.56 7.20 -8.01
N TYR A 78 0.16 7.51 -9.24
CA TYR A 78 -1.25 7.47 -9.61
C TYR A 78 -1.81 6.06 -9.59
N ALA A 79 -1.03 5.09 -10.05
CA ALA A 79 -1.48 3.69 -10.13
C ALA A 79 -1.78 3.10 -8.75
N VAL A 80 -1.11 3.56 -7.70
CA VAL A 80 -1.35 3.06 -6.35
C VAL A 80 -2.29 3.94 -5.53
N GLY A 81 -2.89 4.97 -6.16
CA GLY A 81 -3.97 5.73 -5.54
C GLY A 81 -3.61 7.09 -4.98
N TYR A 82 -2.39 7.59 -5.24
CA TYR A 82 -2.01 8.94 -4.82
C TYR A 82 -2.36 9.94 -5.91
N THR A 83 -2.78 11.13 -5.50
CA THR A 83 -3.19 12.18 -6.44
C THR A 83 -2.06 13.13 -6.79
N THR A 84 -1.02 13.21 -5.95
CA THR A 84 0.15 14.06 -6.23
C THR A 84 1.43 13.25 -6.09
N PRO A 85 2.29 13.28 -7.13
CA PRO A 85 3.55 12.53 -7.06
C PRO A 85 4.49 12.98 -5.96
N SER A 86 4.51 14.28 -5.63
CA SER A 86 5.37 14.78 -4.56
C SER A 86 4.94 14.26 -3.19
N TYR A 87 3.63 14.20 -2.95
CA TYR A 87 3.11 13.64 -1.71
C TYR A 87 3.43 12.15 -1.63
N PHE A 88 3.24 11.42 -2.73
CA PHE A 88 3.60 10.01 -2.81
C PHE A 88 5.08 9.80 -2.44
N SER A 89 5.97 10.57 -3.05
CA SER A 89 7.42 10.42 -2.81
C SER A 89 7.77 10.67 -1.35
N LYS A 90 7.13 11.67 -0.73
CA LYS A 90 7.35 11.95 0.68
C LYS A 90 6.88 10.78 1.55
N MET A 91 5.68 10.29 1.30
CA MET A 91 5.12 9.19 2.09
C MET A 91 5.92 7.91 1.88
N TYR A 92 6.36 7.67 0.65
CA TYR A 92 7.19 6.51 0.34
C TYR A 92 8.50 6.56 1.13
N ARG A 93 9.20 7.70 1.10
CA ARG A 93 10.46 7.85 1.82
C ARG A 93 10.26 7.71 3.32
N ASP A 94 9.21 8.31 3.88
CA ASP A 94 8.93 8.22 5.31
C ASP A 94 8.67 6.77 5.74
N PHE A 95 8.00 5.99 4.88
CA PHE A 95 7.64 4.61 5.19
C PHE A 95 8.78 3.64 4.91
N MET A 96 9.44 3.77 3.77
CA MET A 96 10.46 2.82 3.32
C MET A 96 11.88 3.19 3.77
N GLY A 97 12.09 4.41 4.23
CA GLY A 97 13.41 4.90 4.62
C GLY A 97 14.25 5.44 3.48
N VAL A 98 13.85 5.22 2.23
CA VAL A 98 14.51 5.75 1.03
C VAL A 98 13.45 6.19 0.04
N GLY A 99 13.81 7.08 -0.88
CA GLY A 99 12.90 7.56 -1.91
C GLY A 99 12.65 6.53 -3.01
N PRO A 100 11.61 6.74 -3.83
CA PRO A 100 11.31 5.81 -4.93
C PRO A 100 12.47 5.67 -5.92
N GLU A 101 13.19 6.76 -6.18
CA GLU A 101 14.34 6.75 -7.09
C GLU A 101 15.42 5.81 -6.60
N VAL A 102 15.67 5.82 -5.29
CA VAL A 102 16.68 4.97 -4.67
C VAL A 102 16.26 3.51 -4.78
N THR A 103 15.00 3.19 -4.50
CA THR A 103 14.49 1.82 -4.66
C THR A 103 14.71 1.33 -6.08
N ARG A 104 14.38 2.15 -7.08
CA ARG A 104 14.55 1.75 -8.49
C ARG A 104 16.02 1.56 -8.84
N SER A 105 16.87 2.45 -8.35
CA SER A 105 18.31 2.35 -8.57
C SER A 105 18.87 1.04 -8.00
N GLN A 106 18.41 0.66 -6.82
CA GLN A 106 18.87 -0.56 -6.16
C GLN A 106 18.51 -1.84 -6.90
N ARG A 107 17.43 -1.84 -7.70
CA ARG A 107 17.07 -3.03 -8.50
C ARG A 107 18.16 -3.37 -9.51
N ASN A 108 18.79 -2.37 -10.12
CA ASN A 108 19.86 -2.57 -11.07
C ASN A 108 21.10 -3.14 -10.38
N THR A 109 21.42 -2.62 -9.20
CA THR A 109 22.53 -3.12 -8.40
C THR A 109 22.33 -4.60 -8.05
N ARG A 110 21.13 -4.97 -7.63
CA ARG A 110 20.80 -6.36 -7.31
C ARG A 110 20.96 -7.27 -8.52
N SER A 111 20.48 -6.81 -9.69
CA SER A 111 20.61 -7.59 -10.93
C SER A 111 22.07 -7.82 -11.27
N MET A 112 22.91 -6.80 -11.14
CA MET A 112 24.33 -6.92 -11.41
C MET A 112 25.03 -7.85 -10.42
N GLU A 113 24.71 -7.73 -9.15
CA GLU A 113 25.28 -8.59 -8.11
C GLU A 113 24.93 -10.06 -8.38
N GLY A 114 23.68 -10.33 -8.73
CA GLY A 114 23.26 -11.69 -9.07
C GLY A 114 23.98 -12.24 -10.28
N TYR A 115 24.23 -11.41 -11.27
CA TYR A 115 24.96 -11.79 -12.47
C TYR A 115 26.42 -12.09 -12.16
N MET A 116 27.06 -11.25 -11.35
CA MET A 116 28.47 -11.37 -11.05
C MET A 116 28.80 -12.50 -10.06
N SER A 117 27.83 -12.93 -9.27
CA SER A 117 28.06 -14.02 -8.31
C SER A 117 27.94 -15.40 -8.93
N LYS A 118 27.62 -15.47 -10.23
CA LYS A 118 27.66 -16.72 -10.98
C LYS A 118 28.99 -16.89 -11.66
#